data_1958de111e2ba213bc70e832be7f20f7
#
_entry.id   1958de111e2ba213bc70e832be7f20f7
#
_cell.length_a   1.000
_cell.length_b   1.000
_cell.length_c   1.000
_cell.angle_alpha   90.00
_cell.angle_beta   90.00
_cell.angle_gamma   90.00
#
_symmetry.space_group_name_H-M   'P 1'
#
loop_
_entity.id
_entity.type
_entity.pdbx_description
1 polymer ?
#
loop_
_entity_poly.entity_id
_entity_poly.type
_entity_poly.pdbx_seq_one_letter_code
_entity_poly.pdbx_strand_id
1 'polypeptide(L)'
;MKIAHVSDFYLPRLGGIETHVSDLAELQRAQGHDVQVITSTPGPEGPHVRRVTQAFRRPHALHPLAVRAGIRSLRDLDVDVIHAHLGVGSPLAFFLARAAARDGIPTLVTVHSMWAGVGPIMSTMDALGGWSTLPITWSAVSEAAAAPVRRLLPPGTQIRVLSNGVDQDRWRLPAAGVRPGELVLAAVMRLAWRKRPLALLRIVRRAQMTLDQLGDNTRLRLLVAGDGPRQEAMAAYLRRHTMTDRVNLLGRLDRQEVRHLLGVSHVFLAPADLESFGIAALEARCVGLPVVAKADSGVSEFIRHEREGLLCGSDEDMADAVVRLVRDRELRQRIAAHNRTVDCPVGWGALLQRTDAAYASACLAQAAGAQAKSGRVPERQRS
;
A
#
# COMPACT_ATOMS: atom_id res chain seq x y z
N MET A 1 4.87 24.53 -6.14
CA MET A 1 5.24 24.27 -4.72
C MET A 1 6.52 23.48 -4.67
N LYS A 2 7.33 23.71 -3.63
CA LYS A 2 8.45 22.83 -3.26
C LYS A 2 7.97 21.77 -2.28
N ILE A 3 7.99 20.51 -2.68
CA ILE A 3 7.43 19.38 -1.92
C ILE A 3 8.56 18.43 -1.52
N ALA A 4 8.64 18.06 -0.24
CA ALA A 4 9.51 16.97 0.20
C ALA A 4 8.69 15.73 0.56
N HIS A 5 8.79 14.67 -0.22
CA HIS A 5 8.34 13.35 0.21
C HIS A 5 9.37 12.72 1.14
N VAL A 6 8.92 12.20 2.26
CA VAL A 6 9.78 11.45 3.19
C VAL A 6 9.28 10.03 3.34
N SER A 7 10.12 9.07 3.00
CA SER A 7 9.78 7.65 3.11
C SER A 7 10.99 6.82 3.52
N ASP A 8 10.83 5.96 4.51
CA ASP A 8 11.87 4.97 4.85
C ASP A 8 12.08 3.96 3.71
N PHE A 9 11.06 3.72 2.92
CA PHE A 9 11.04 2.75 1.83
C PHE A 9 10.90 3.45 0.47
N TYR A 10 11.90 3.25 -0.39
CA TYR A 10 11.94 3.84 -1.73
C TYR A 10 12.70 2.94 -2.72
N LEU A 11 12.68 3.28 -3.99
CA LEU A 11 13.45 2.58 -5.02
C LEU A 11 14.97 2.58 -4.71
N PRO A 12 15.74 1.52 -5.03
CA PRO A 12 15.40 0.38 -5.89
C PRO A 12 14.68 -0.79 -5.17
N ARG A 13 14.32 -0.61 -3.90
CA ARG A 13 13.47 -1.58 -3.23
C ARG A 13 12.09 -1.58 -3.89
N LEU A 14 11.53 -2.76 -4.24
CA LEU A 14 10.21 -2.89 -4.81
C LEU A 14 9.18 -3.24 -3.74
N GLY A 15 8.06 -2.52 -3.75
CA GLY A 15 6.91 -2.69 -2.87
C GLY A 15 5.86 -1.63 -3.16
N GLY A 16 4.70 -1.74 -2.54
CA GLY A 16 3.58 -0.82 -2.81
C GLY A 16 3.85 0.63 -2.42
N ILE A 17 4.51 0.88 -1.28
CA ILE A 17 4.84 2.24 -0.81
C ILE A 17 5.86 2.86 -1.76
N GLU A 18 6.92 2.13 -2.07
CA GLU A 18 8.04 2.56 -2.89
C GLU A 18 7.58 3.02 -4.28
N THR A 19 6.78 2.17 -4.92
CA THR A 19 6.21 2.45 -6.24
C THR A 19 5.25 3.64 -6.19
N HIS A 20 4.36 3.68 -5.19
CA HIS A 20 3.40 4.77 -5.03
C HIS A 20 4.09 6.12 -4.82
N VAL A 21 5.08 6.20 -3.94
CA VAL A 21 5.82 7.44 -3.67
C VAL A 21 6.60 7.91 -4.90
N SER A 22 7.19 6.98 -5.65
CA SER A 22 7.88 7.30 -6.90
C SER A 22 6.94 7.84 -7.97
N ASP A 23 5.84 7.12 -8.24
CA ASP A 23 4.84 7.53 -9.23
C ASP A 23 4.21 8.88 -8.84
N LEU A 24 3.86 9.10 -7.57
CA LEU A 24 3.31 10.37 -7.08
C LEU A 24 4.29 11.53 -7.28
N ALA A 25 5.55 11.35 -6.90
CA ALA A 25 6.58 12.37 -7.05
C ALA A 25 6.84 12.73 -8.51
N GLU A 26 6.83 11.74 -9.42
CA GLU A 26 6.96 11.97 -10.86
C GLU A 26 5.79 12.74 -11.44
N LEU A 27 4.56 12.37 -11.08
CA LEU A 27 3.36 13.04 -11.56
C LEU A 27 3.25 14.48 -11.05
N GLN A 28 3.64 14.73 -9.80
CA GLN A 28 3.68 16.10 -9.26
C GLN A 28 4.75 16.96 -9.95
N ARG A 29 5.92 16.38 -10.29
CA ARG A 29 6.90 17.09 -11.12
C ARG A 29 6.35 17.42 -12.51
N ALA A 30 5.62 16.49 -13.12
CA ALA A 30 4.95 16.73 -14.40
C ALA A 30 3.89 17.85 -14.32
N GLN A 31 3.32 18.10 -13.13
CA GLN A 31 2.45 19.25 -12.86
C GLN A 31 3.20 20.58 -12.57
N GLY A 32 4.54 20.57 -12.61
CA GLY A 32 5.36 21.78 -12.40
C GLY A 32 5.75 22.03 -10.94
N HIS A 33 5.60 21.05 -10.03
CA HIS A 33 6.11 21.16 -8.68
C HIS A 33 7.61 20.82 -8.61
N ASP A 34 8.35 21.46 -7.71
CA ASP A 34 9.71 21.04 -7.33
C ASP A 34 9.59 19.97 -6.24
N VAL A 35 9.87 18.71 -6.62
CA VAL A 35 9.62 17.56 -5.73
C VAL A 35 10.91 16.81 -5.44
N GLN A 36 11.25 16.73 -4.17
CA GLN A 36 12.39 15.96 -3.65
C GLN A 36 11.91 14.77 -2.82
N VAL A 37 12.67 13.67 -2.83
CA VAL A 37 12.40 12.49 -2.00
C VAL A 37 13.56 12.31 -1.01
N ILE A 38 13.26 12.30 0.29
CA ILE A 38 14.21 11.98 1.36
C ILE A 38 13.95 10.56 1.82
N THR A 39 14.96 9.69 1.77
CA THR A 39 14.79 8.28 2.11
C THR A 39 15.97 7.68 2.88
N SER A 40 15.68 6.66 3.70
CA SER A 40 16.70 5.81 4.32
C SER A 40 17.05 4.56 3.48
N THR A 41 16.33 4.29 2.38
CA THR A 41 16.66 3.17 1.49
C THR A 41 17.98 3.43 0.76
N PRO A 42 18.99 2.53 0.86
CA PRO A 42 20.21 2.63 0.06
C PRO A 42 19.92 2.49 -1.44
N GLY A 43 20.78 3.10 -2.27
CA GLY A 43 20.64 3.01 -3.72
C GLY A 43 21.40 4.12 -4.44
N PRO A 44 21.30 4.23 -5.77
CA PRO A 44 21.95 5.28 -6.53
C PRO A 44 21.42 6.67 -6.14
N GLU A 45 22.28 7.65 -6.13
CA GLU A 45 21.89 9.06 -6.01
C GLU A 45 21.21 9.53 -7.28
N GLY A 46 20.36 10.53 -7.15
CA GLY A 46 19.66 11.14 -8.27
C GLY A 46 19.34 12.60 -7.96
N PRO A 47 19.04 13.41 -8.98
CA PRO A 47 18.84 14.85 -8.81
C PRO A 47 17.65 15.20 -7.87
N HIS A 48 16.73 14.26 -7.70
CA HIS A 48 15.52 14.45 -6.90
C HIS A 48 15.41 13.47 -5.71
N VAL A 49 16.50 12.77 -5.34
CA VAL A 49 16.50 11.77 -4.27
C VAL A 49 17.69 11.99 -3.35
N ARG A 50 17.39 12.28 -2.08
CA ARG A 50 18.38 12.43 -1.01
C ARG A 50 18.36 11.21 -0.10
N ARG A 51 19.49 10.46 -0.08
CA ARG A 51 19.63 9.24 0.70
C ARG A 51 20.41 9.49 1.98
N VAL A 52 19.73 9.47 3.12
CA VAL A 52 20.33 9.86 4.41
C VAL A 52 21.15 8.78 5.10
N THR A 53 21.19 7.55 4.55
CA THR A 53 21.93 6.41 5.14
C THR A 53 23.19 6.02 4.38
N GLN A 54 23.49 6.64 3.26
CA GLN A 54 24.61 6.28 2.38
C GLN A 54 25.98 6.39 3.06
N ALA A 55 26.11 7.27 4.06
CA ALA A 55 27.33 7.46 4.85
C ALA A 55 27.57 6.39 5.94
N PHE A 56 26.65 5.44 6.13
CA PHE A 56 26.71 4.48 7.25
C PHE A 56 26.99 3.06 6.78
N ARG A 57 28.00 2.41 7.39
CA ARG A 57 28.38 1.00 7.11
C ARG A 57 27.24 -0.01 7.35
N ARG A 58 26.25 0.33 8.17
CA ARG A 58 25.03 -0.48 8.42
C ARG A 58 23.83 0.46 8.40
N PRO A 59 23.08 0.49 7.31
CA PRO A 59 21.91 1.34 7.19
C PRO A 59 20.77 0.77 8.06
N HIS A 60 20.61 1.29 9.26
CA HIS A 60 19.42 1.08 10.07
C HIS A 60 18.62 2.37 10.12
N ALA A 61 17.35 2.31 9.72
CA ALA A 61 16.42 3.44 9.74
C ALA A 61 16.27 4.08 11.15
N LEU A 62 16.60 3.32 12.21
CA LEU A 62 16.59 3.78 13.60
C LEU A 62 17.88 4.51 14.02
N HIS A 63 18.87 4.70 13.12
CA HIS A 63 20.12 5.33 13.51
C HIS A 63 19.91 6.83 13.74
N PRO A 64 20.22 7.40 14.95
CA PRO A 64 19.98 8.80 15.26
C PRO A 64 20.62 9.78 14.28
N LEU A 65 21.78 9.40 13.69
CA LEU A 65 22.47 10.20 12.69
C LEU A 65 21.71 10.26 11.37
N ALA A 66 20.97 9.21 10.98
CA ALA A 66 20.12 9.24 9.78
C ALA A 66 18.98 10.25 9.94
N VAL A 67 18.33 10.27 11.11
CA VAL A 67 17.30 11.26 11.43
C VAL A 67 17.88 12.69 11.42
N ARG A 68 19.06 12.90 12.05
CA ARG A 68 19.73 14.20 12.03
C ARG A 68 20.11 14.64 10.61
N ALA A 69 20.62 13.74 9.78
CA ALA A 69 20.93 14.01 8.37
C ALA A 69 19.66 14.37 7.59
N GLY A 70 18.55 13.64 7.81
CA GLY A 70 17.27 13.94 7.21
C GLY A 70 16.71 15.31 7.60
N ILE A 71 16.76 15.69 8.88
CA ILE A 71 16.33 17.02 9.36
C ILE A 71 17.19 18.11 8.71
N ARG A 72 18.50 17.90 8.60
CA ARG A 72 19.40 18.84 7.92
C ARG A 72 19.03 18.98 6.45
N SER A 73 18.89 17.87 5.74
CA SER A 73 18.45 17.86 4.33
C SER A 73 17.10 18.55 4.12
N LEU A 74 16.17 18.41 5.06
CA LEU A 74 14.87 19.07 4.98
C LEU A 74 15.00 20.59 5.11
N ARG A 75 15.84 21.08 6.03
CA ARG A 75 16.09 22.53 6.21
C ARG A 75 16.82 23.14 5.01
N ASP A 76 17.75 22.39 4.40
CA ASP A 76 18.49 22.84 3.21
C ASP A 76 17.60 22.96 1.96
N LEU A 77 16.45 22.29 1.92
CA LEU A 77 15.54 22.27 0.79
C LEU A 77 14.56 23.45 0.76
N ASP A 78 14.36 24.15 1.88
CA ASP A 78 13.41 25.28 2.01
C ASP A 78 12.05 24.95 1.36
N VAL A 79 11.38 23.89 1.88
CA VAL A 79 10.16 23.31 1.30
C VAL A 79 8.89 24.03 1.77
N ASP A 80 7.89 24.09 0.90
CA ASP A 80 6.56 24.62 1.22
C ASP A 80 5.73 23.62 2.04
N VAL A 81 5.95 22.31 1.80
CA VAL A 81 5.22 21.22 2.47
C VAL A 81 6.04 19.96 2.53
N ILE A 82 5.90 19.21 3.62
CA ILE A 82 6.41 17.85 3.75
C ILE A 82 5.27 16.85 3.66
N HIS A 83 5.45 15.79 2.89
CA HIS A 83 4.55 14.64 2.82
C HIS A 83 5.28 13.39 3.32
N ALA A 84 5.00 12.98 4.55
CA ALA A 84 5.62 11.83 5.17
C ALA A 84 4.78 10.55 4.96
N HIS A 85 5.41 9.50 4.46
CA HIS A 85 4.78 8.20 4.15
C HIS A 85 5.13 7.17 5.22
N LEU A 86 4.15 6.85 6.07
CA LEU A 86 4.36 5.95 7.21
C LEU A 86 3.92 4.52 6.91
N GLY A 87 4.87 3.58 7.01
CA GLY A 87 4.60 2.16 7.16
C GLY A 87 4.73 1.72 8.63
N VAL A 88 4.56 0.43 8.91
CA VAL A 88 5.02 -0.15 10.17
C VAL A 88 6.56 -0.16 10.17
N GLY A 89 7.17 0.58 11.07
CA GLY A 89 8.63 0.73 11.12
C GLY A 89 9.19 1.77 10.14
N SER A 90 8.58 2.96 10.12
CA SER A 90 9.06 4.11 9.34
C SER A 90 9.55 5.24 10.26
N PRO A 91 10.64 5.04 11.01
CA PRO A 91 11.14 6.01 11.99
C PRO A 91 11.64 7.30 11.33
N LEU A 92 12.29 7.24 10.17
CA LEU A 92 12.76 8.43 9.47
C LEU A 92 11.57 9.35 9.13
N ALA A 93 10.57 8.83 8.44
CA ALA A 93 9.40 9.59 8.04
C ALA A 93 8.64 10.16 9.26
N PHE A 94 8.51 9.37 10.33
CA PHE A 94 7.87 9.82 11.57
C PHE A 94 8.63 10.97 12.25
N PHE A 95 9.94 10.84 12.45
CA PHE A 95 10.72 11.87 13.12
C PHE A 95 10.89 13.14 12.28
N LEU A 96 10.97 13.02 10.95
CA LEU A 96 11.03 14.18 10.06
C LEU A 96 9.69 14.93 10.04
N ALA A 97 8.56 14.21 9.96
CA ALA A 97 7.23 14.84 10.07
C ALA A 97 7.06 15.62 11.37
N ARG A 98 7.49 15.02 12.50
CA ARG A 98 7.47 15.66 13.81
C ARG A 98 8.36 16.90 13.87
N ALA A 99 9.57 16.83 13.34
CA ALA A 99 10.50 17.96 13.30
C ALA A 99 9.94 19.10 12.44
N ALA A 100 9.48 18.79 11.23
CA ALA A 100 8.87 19.76 10.30
C ALA A 100 7.69 20.50 10.94
N ALA A 101 6.74 19.77 11.52
CA ALA A 101 5.58 20.39 12.18
C ALA A 101 5.95 21.29 13.36
N ARG A 102 7.05 20.98 14.08
CA ARG A 102 7.59 21.85 15.15
C ARG A 102 8.31 23.08 14.61
N ASP A 103 9.05 22.91 13.51
CA ASP A 103 9.82 23.98 12.84
C ASP A 103 8.90 24.90 12.01
N GLY A 104 7.58 24.68 12.00
CA GLY A 104 6.62 25.54 11.30
C GLY A 104 6.34 25.16 9.86
N ILE A 105 6.83 24.01 9.39
CA ILE A 105 6.63 23.52 8.02
C ILE A 105 5.29 22.78 7.92
N PRO A 106 4.39 23.13 6.99
CA PRO A 106 3.16 22.39 6.72
C PRO A 106 3.43 20.91 6.51
N THR A 107 2.73 20.05 7.26
CA THR A 107 3.03 18.61 7.30
C THR A 107 1.80 17.77 7.01
N LEU A 108 1.87 16.96 5.96
CA LEU A 108 0.93 15.88 5.65
C LEU A 108 1.57 14.54 5.99
N VAL A 109 0.83 13.68 6.67
CA VAL A 109 1.24 12.29 6.94
C VAL A 109 0.24 11.35 6.28
N THR A 110 0.74 10.41 5.46
CA THR A 110 -0.07 9.31 4.91
C THR A 110 0.36 7.97 5.50
N VAL A 111 -0.58 7.27 6.12
CA VAL A 111 -0.35 5.92 6.68
C VAL A 111 -0.65 4.86 5.62
N HIS A 112 0.38 4.09 5.25
CA HIS A 112 0.34 3.07 4.18
C HIS A 112 0.16 1.64 4.69
N SER A 113 0.09 1.41 6.00
CA SER A 113 -0.02 0.06 6.55
C SER A 113 -1.02 -0.02 7.67
N MET A 114 -1.55 -1.21 7.88
CA MET A 114 -2.42 -1.49 9.02
C MET A 114 -1.65 -1.38 10.33
N TRP A 115 -2.01 -0.42 11.19
CA TRP A 115 -1.42 -0.23 12.53
C TRP A 115 -2.10 -1.13 13.59
N ALA A 116 -2.63 -2.26 13.17
CA ALA A 116 -3.15 -3.26 14.08
C ALA A 116 -2.03 -3.78 15.01
N GLY A 117 -2.25 -3.72 16.32
CA GLY A 117 -1.30 -4.20 17.33
C GLY A 117 -0.14 -3.26 17.67
N VAL A 118 0.02 -2.11 16.99
CA VAL A 118 1.08 -1.12 17.35
C VAL A 118 0.58 0.00 18.26
N GLY A 119 -0.70 0.00 18.62
CA GLY A 119 -1.34 1.02 19.46
C GLY A 119 -0.56 1.35 20.72
N PRO A 120 -0.20 0.39 21.60
CA PRO A 120 0.53 0.67 22.83
C PRO A 120 1.87 1.35 22.61
N ILE A 121 2.62 0.94 21.58
CA ILE A 121 3.91 1.56 21.22
C ILE A 121 3.69 3.01 20.77
N MET A 122 2.72 3.26 19.92
CA MET A 122 2.43 4.60 19.42
C MET A 122 1.92 5.52 20.53
N SER A 123 1.09 5.04 21.44
CA SER A 123 0.64 5.82 22.61
C SER A 123 1.78 6.18 23.54
N THR A 124 2.72 5.25 23.79
CA THR A 124 3.91 5.53 24.59
C THR A 124 4.80 6.57 23.91
N MET A 125 5.01 6.45 22.60
CA MET A 125 5.77 7.45 21.81
C MET A 125 5.09 8.81 21.84
N ASP A 126 3.76 8.86 21.87
CA ASP A 126 3.00 10.12 21.98
C ASP A 126 3.16 10.74 23.36
N ALA A 127 3.00 9.99 24.41
CA ALA A 127 3.18 10.47 25.79
C ALA A 127 4.57 11.09 26.02
N LEU A 128 5.61 10.54 25.36
CA LEU A 128 7.00 11.05 25.44
C LEU A 128 7.28 12.18 24.45
N GLY A 129 6.59 12.22 23.32
CA GLY A 129 6.93 13.07 22.18
C GLY A 129 5.89 14.12 21.81
N GLY A 130 4.63 13.99 22.27
CA GLY A 130 3.54 14.91 22.00
C GLY A 130 3.26 15.12 20.49
N TRP A 131 3.42 14.06 19.70
CA TRP A 131 3.27 14.17 18.25
C TRP A 131 1.80 14.33 17.80
N SER A 132 0.86 13.78 18.58
CA SER A 132 -0.57 13.86 18.28
C SER A 132 -1.15 15.28 18.43
N THR A 133 -0.46 16.15 19.18
CA THR A 133 -0.87 17.57 19.41
C THR A 133 -0.24 18.52 18.42
N LEU A 134 0.65 18.05 17.53
CA LEU A 134 1.26 18.89 16.51
C LEU A 134 0.28 19.18 15.37
N PRO A 135 0.43 20.33 14.67
CA PRO A 135 -0.43 20.70 13.54
C PRO A 135 -0.12 19.85 12.30
N ILE A 136 -0.38 18.54 12.39
CA ILE A 136 -0.17 17.56 11.33
C ILE A 136 -1.52 17.25 10.68
N THR A 137 -1.59 17.32 9.36
CA THR A 137 -2.71 16.80 8.60
C THR A 137 -2.52 15.29 8.39
N TRP A 138 -3.50 14.51 8.82
CA TRP A 138 -3.43 13.04 8.75
C TRP A 138 -4.21 12.49 7.59
N SER A 139 -3.65 11.50 6.95
CA SER A 139 -4.31 10.70 5.93
C SER A 139 -3.92 9.21 6.03
N ALA A 140 -4.71 8.36 5.39
CA ALA A 140 -4.43 6.94 5.25
C ALA A 140 -4.84 6.48 3.85
N VAL A 141 -4.27 5.37 3.38
CA VAL A 141 -4.54 4.85 2.02
C VAL A 141 -5.92 4.21 1.87
N SER A 142 -6.62 3.95 2.97
CA SER A 142 -7.97 3.36 3.00
C SER A 142 -8.64 3.66 4.33
N GLU A 143 -9.95 3.49 4.42
CA GLU A 143 -10.67 3.55 5.70
C GLU A 143 -10.21 2.44 6.65
N ALA A 144 -9.93 1.24 6.12
CA ALA A 144 -9.37 0.14 6.89
C ALA A 144 -8.03 0.52 7.56
N ALA A 145 -7.16 1.26 6.87
CA ALA A 145 -5.91 1.77 7.43
C ALA A 145 -6.13 2.98 8.36
N ALA A 146 -7.15 3.81 8.11
CA ALA A 146 -7.47 4.97 8.94
C ALA A 146 -8.05 4.60 10.31
N ALA A 147 -8.88 3.57 10.38
CA ALA A 147 -9.61 3.19 11.60
C ALA A 147 -8.70 2.93 12.82
N PRO A 148 -7.60 2.17 12.75
CA PRO A 148 -6.68 2.00 13.87
C PRO A 148 -5.91 3.30 14.22
N VAL A 149 -5.60 4.14 13.25
CA VAL A 149 -4.91 5.44 13.48
C VAL A 149 -5.84 6.42 14.22
N ARG A 150 -7.12 6.45 13.85
CA ARG A 150 -8.13 7.31 14.48
C ARG A 150 -8.25 7.07 16.00
N ARG A 151 -7.99 5.85 16.47
CA ARG A 151 -8.00 5.49 17.91
C ARG A 151 -6.79 6.03 18.67
N LEU A 152 -5.74 6.43 17.97
CA LEU A 152 -4.48 6.92 18.55
C LEU A 152 -4.38 8.44 18.54
N LEU A 153 -5.21 9.10 17.76
CA LEU A 153 -5.24 10.56 17.64
C LEU A 153 -6.28 11.15 18.57
N PRO A 154 -6.13 12.44 18.96
CA PRO A 154 -7.13 13.13 19.77
C PRO A 154 -8.53 13.03 19.17
N PRO A 155 -9.59 12.95 19.99
CA PRO A 155 -10.96 12.95 19.51
C PRO A 155 -11.24 14.13 18.58
N GLY A 156 -11.94 13.88 17.48
CA GLY A 156 -12.25 14.92 16.48
C GLY A 156 -11.16 15.12 15.42
N THR A 157 -9.99 14.48 15.53
CA THR A 157 -8.96 14.55 14.47
C THR A 157 -9.49 13.92 13.19
N GLN A 158 -9.53 14.72 12.12
CA GLN A 158 -9.92 14.23 10.80
C GLN A 158 -8.78 13.49 10.13
N ILE A 159 -9.07 12.29 9.62
CA ILE A 159 -8.14 11.51 8.80
C ILE A 159 -8.74 11.42 7.40
N ARG A 160 -8.00 11.93 6.40
CA ARG A 160 -8.41 11.88 4.99
C ARG A 160 -8.04 10.53 4.39
N VAL A 161 -8.87 10.00 3.49
CA VAL A 161 -8.50 8.84 2.70
C VAL A 161 -7.83 9.34 1.40
N LEU A 162 -6.53 9.10 1.28
CA LEU A 162 -5.71 9.30 0.09
C LEU A 162 -5.28 7.93 -0.42
N SER A 163 -6.13 7.32 -1.24
CA SER A 163 -5.89 5.98 -1.80
C SER A 163 -4.66 5.98 -2.72
N ASN A 164 -4.06 4.81 -2.93
CA ASN A 164 -3.04 4.71 -3.96
C ASN A 164 -3.66 4.88 -5.35
N GLY A 165 -2.97 5.60 -6.23
CA GLY A 165 -3.41 5.80 -7.61
C GLY A 165 -2.98 4.66 -8.53
N VAL A 166 -3.73 4.48 -9.61
CA VAL A 166 -3.37 3.60 -10.72
C VAL A 166 -3.54 4.32 -12.05
N ASP A 167 -2.63 4.07 -12.96
CA ASP A 167 -2.79 4.40 -14.38
C ASP A 167 -3.48 3.21 -15.06
N GLN A 168 -4.80 3.29 -15.14
CA GLN A 168 -5.62 2.19 -15.66
C GLN A 168 -5.29 1.84 -17.11
N ASP A 169 -5.00 2.83 -17.97
CA ASP A 169 -4.71 2.60 -19.37
C ASP A 169 -3.42 1.77 -19.56
N ARG A 170 -2.46 2.00 -18.69
CA ARG A 170 -1.24 1.18 -18.65
C ARG A 170 -1.52 -0.29 -18.32
N TRP A 171 -2.58 -0.59 -17.55
CA TRP A 171 -2.93 -1.96 -17.13
C TRP A 171 -3.99 -2.62 -18.00
N ARG A 172 -4.69 -1.89 -18.85
CA ARG A 172 -5.65 -2.50 -19.78
C ARG A 172 -4.99 -3.50 -20.71
N LEU A 173 -5.55 -4.70 -20.77
CA LEU A 173 -5.08 -5.79 -21.63
C LEU A 173 -6.29 -6.52 -22.25
N PRO A 174 -6.09 -7.15 -23.43
CA PRO A 174 -7.06 -8.10 -23.96
C PRO A 174 -7.33 -9.23 -22.97
N ALA A 175 -8.52 -9.81 -23.06
CA ALA A 175 -8.87 -10.96 -22.23
C ALA A 175 -7.93 -12.14 -22.49
N ALA A 176 -7.46 -12.80 -21.43
CA ALA A 176 -6.75 -14.07 -21.55
C ALA A 176 -7.67 -15.14 -22.17
N GLY A 177 -7.15 -15.91 -23.11
CA GLY A 177 -7.83 -17.09 -23.62
C GLY A 177 -7.86 -18.19 -22.57
N VAL A 178 -9.05 -18.69 -22.23
CA VAL A 178 -9.20 -19.83 -21.32
C VAL A 178 -8.95 -21.13 -22.09
N ARG A 179 -7.96 -21.90 -21.68
CA ARG A 179 -7.77 -23.27 -22.19
C ARG A 179 -8.86 -24.16 -21.60
N PRO A 180 -9.52 -25.02 -22.40
CA PRO A 180 -10.48 -25.98 -21.87
C PRO A 180 -9.85 -26.82 -20.75
N GLY A 181 -10.55 -26.97 -19.62
CA GLY A 181 -10.09 -27.77 -18.48
C GLY A 181 -9.00 -27.12 -17.60
N GLU A 182 -8.60 -25.86 -17.84
CA GLU A 182 -7.61 -25.16 -17.00
C GLU A 182 -8.11 -23.76 -16.60
N LEU A 183 -7.90 -23.38 -15.34
CA LEU A 183 -8.10 -22.01 -14.86
C LEU A 183 -6.83 -21.50 -14.15
N VAL A 184 -6.28 -20.39 -14.66
CA VAL A 184 -5.07 -19.78 -14.13
C VAL A 184 -5.42 -18.74 -13.07
N LEU A 185 -4.90 -18.95 -11.87
CA LEU A 185 -4.98 -18.04 -10.73
C LEU A 185 -3.67 -17.25 -10.60
N ALA A 186 -3.74 -15.98 -10.23
CA ALA A 186 -2.57 -15.16 -9.96
C ALA A 186 -2.57 -14.64 -8.53
N ALA A 187 -1.38 -14.50 -7.95
CA ALA A 187 -1.15 -13.74 -6.73
C ALA A 187 0.18 -13.00 -6.83
N VAL A 188 0.20 -11.73 -6.44
CA VAL A 188 1.41 -10.88 -6.41
C VAL A 188 1.56 -10.32 -5.02
N MET A 189 2.61 -10.76 -4.29
CA MET A 189 2.79 -10.35 -2.90
C MET A 189 4.22 -10.58 -2.41
N ARG A 190 4.64 -9.82 -1.40
CA ARG A 190 5.82 -10.21 -0.63
C ARG A 190 5.54 -11.51 0.14
N LEU A 191 6.43 -12.50 0.04
CA LEU A 191 6.27 -13.80 0.71
C LEU A 191 6.63 -13.70 2.20
N ALA A 192 5.89 -12.83 2.93
CA ALA A 192 6.03 -12.60 4.36
C ALA A 192 4.77 -13.07 5.10
N TRP A 193 4.88 -13.37 6.39
CA TRP A 193 3.78 -13.92 7.20
C TRP A 193 2.50 -13.07 7.13
N ARG A 194 2.62 -11.74 7.12
CA ARG A 194 1.46 -10.81 7.05
C ARG A 194 0.68 -10.90 5.74
N LYS A 195 1.32 -11.34 4.64
CA LYS A 195 0.66 -11.56 3.34
C LYS A 195 0.09 -12.96 3.19
N ARG A 196 0.28 -13.84 4.20
CA ARG A 196 -0.33 -15.16 4.33
C ARG A 196 -0.09 -16.11 3.13
N PRO A 197 1.15 -16.22 2.61
CA PRO A 197 1.40 -17.01 1.40
C PRO A 197 1.11 -18.52 1.58
N LEU A 198 1.23 -19.06 2.79
CA LEU A 198 0.83 -20.45 3.07
C LEU A 198 -0.70 -20.62 3.13
N ALA A 199 -1.45 -19.60 3.54
CA ALA A 199 -2.91 -19.62 3.45
C ALA A 199 -3.37 -19.64 1.99
N LEU A 200 -2.72 -18.88 1.11
CA LEU A 200 -2.96 -18.94 -0.35
C LEU A 200 -2.90 -20.37 -0.87
N LEU A 201 -1.85 -21.13 -0.51
CA LEU A 201 -1.70 -22.51 -0.95
C LEU A 201 -2.80 -23.42 -0.40
N ARG A 202 -3.21 -23.23 0.87
CA ARG A 202 -4.32 -23.97 1.47
C ARG A 202 -5.65 -23.69 0.80
N ILE A 203 -5.92 -22.42 0.49
CA ILE A 203 -7.13 -21.98 -0.23
C ILE A 203 -7.21 -22.69 -1.59
N VAL A 204 -6.15 -22.60 -2.39
CA VAL A 204 -6.13 -23.22 -3.74
C VAL A 204 -6.23 -24.73 -3.67
N ARG A 205 -5.53 -25.39 -2.71
CA ARG A 205 -5.65 -26.82 -2.49
C ARG A 205 -7.08 -27.22 -2.14
N ARG A 206 -7.72 -26.52 -1.20
CA ARG A 206 -9.12 -26.78 -0.81
C ARG A 206 -10.06 -26.60 -1.99
N ALA A 207 -9.92 -25.51 -2.75
CA ALA A 207 -10.74 -25.28 -3.94
C ALA A 207 -10.62 -26.42 -4.96
N GLN A 208 -9.39 -26.91 -5.23
CA GLN A 208 -9.20 -28.04 -6.14
C GLN A 208 -9.85 -29.31 -5.61
N MET A 209 -9.66 -29.63 -4.32
CA MET A 209 -10.28 -30.80 -3.71
C MET A 209 -11.82 -30.76 -3.80
N THR A 210 -12.41 -29.57 -3.60
CA THR A 210 -13.87 -29.39 -3.75
C THR A 210 -14.31 -29.59 -5.20
N LEU A 211 -13.57 -29.09 -6.20
CA LEU A 211 -13.86 -29.34 -7.62
C LEU A 211 -13.79 -30.85 -7.95
N ASP A 212 -12.75 -31.54 -7.50
CA ASP A 212 -12.58 -32.99 -7.71
C ASP A 212 -13.77 -33.76 -7.11
N GLN A 213 -14.22 -33.40 -5.88
CA GLN A 213 -15.38 -33.99 -5.23
C GLN A 213 -16.71 -33.75 -5.97
N LEU A 214 -16.81 -32.60 -6.66
CA LEU A 214 -17.98 -32.24 -7.46
C LEU A 214 -17.94 -32.84 -8.88
N GLY A 215 -16.91 -33.62 -9.22
CA GLY A 215 -16.70 -34.17 -10.53
C GLY A 215 -16.32 -33.15 -11.61
N ASP A 216 -15.88 -31.95 -11.21
CA ASP A 216 -15.41 -30.92 -12.13
C ASP A 216 -13.93 -31.13 -12.44
N ASN A 217 -13.62 -31.48 -13.68
CA ASN A 217 -12.25 -31.79 -14.13
C ASN A 217 -11.38 -30.55 -14.38
N THR A 218 -11.83 -29.34 -14.01
CA THR A 218 -11.04 -28.12 -14.18
C THR A 218 -9.81 -28.13 -13.26
N ARG A 219 -8.65 -28.00 -13.86
CA ARG A 219 -7.37 -27.94 -13.17
C ARG A 219 -7.03 -26.49 -12.81
N LEU A 220 -6.84 -26.22 -11.52
CA LEU A 220 -6.36 -24.92 -11.05
C LEU A 220 -4.84 -24.83 -11.18
N ARG A 221 -4.35 -23.82 -11.87
CA ARG A 221 -2.94 -23.46 -11.93
C ARG A 221 -2.72 -22.13 -11.22
N LEU A 222 -1.78 -22.06 -10.28
CA LEU A 222 -1.48 -20.85 -9.52
C LEU A 222 -0.11 -20.31 -9.90
N LEU A 223 -0.07 -19.03 -10.28
CA LEU A 223 1.14 -18.26 -10.54
C LEU A 223 1.36 -17.28 -9.39
N VAL A 224 2.48 -17.39 -8.68
CA VAL A 224 2.81 -16.53 -7.53
C VAL A 224 4.04 -15.71 -7.86
N ALA A 225 3.87 -14.40 -7.99
CA ALA A 225 4.97 -13.45 -8.10
C ALA A 225 5.31 -12.85 -6.73
N GLY A 226 6.60 -12.77 -6.45
CA GLY A 226 7.17 -12.18 -5.26
C GLY A 226 8.20 -13.06 -4.58
N ASP A 227 8.93 -12.45 -3.65
CA ASP A 227 9.96 -13.07 -2.85
C ASP A 227 9.73 -12.80 -1.34
N GLY A 228 10.48 -13.49 -0.50
CA GLY A 228 10.45 -13.23 0.93
C GLY A 228 10.74 -14.45 1.80
N PRO A 229 10.79 -14.25 3.13
CA PRO A 229 11.25 -15.26 4.08
C PRO A 229 10.36 -16.53 4.16
N ARG A 230 9.19 -16.54 3.53
CA ARG A 230 8.29 -17.69 3.49
C ARG A 230 8.41 -18.55 2.22
N GLN A 231 9.31 -18.20 1.30
CA GLN A 231 9.47 -18.93 0.03
C GLN A 231 9.83 -20.39 0.23
N GLU A 232 10.78 -20.68 1.10
CA GLU A 232 11.17 -22.07 1.45
C GLU A 232 10.02 -22.87 2.06
N ALA A 233 9.27 -22.25 2.99
CA ALA A 233 8.11 -22.89 3.60
C ALA A 233 6.99 -23.17 2.57
N MET A 234 6.80 -22.30 1.57
CA MET A 234 5.90 -22.56 0.45
C MET A 234 6.39 -23.76 -0.39
N ALA A 235 7.66 -23.77 -0.78
CA ALA A 235 8.23 -24.87 -1.56
C ALA A 235 8.12 -26.22 -0.82
N ALA A 236 8.37 -26.25 0.49
CA ALA A 236 8.19 -27.43 1.32
C ALA A 236 6.71 -27.89 1.37
N TYR A 237 5.77 -26.92 1.49
CA TYR A 237 4.34 -27.22 1.45
C TYR A 237 3.92 -27.84 0.11
N LEU A 238 4.39 -27.27 -1.01
CA LEU A 238 4.09 -27.76 -2.36
C LEU A 238 4.56 -29.21 -2.56
N ARG A 239 5.79 -29.53 -2.13
CA ARG A 239 6.31 -30.92 -2.18
C ARG A 239 5.47 -31.85 -1.34
N ARG A 240 5.18 -31.48 -0.08
CA ARG A 240 4.40 -32.30 0.86
C ARG A 240 2.99 -32.64 0.35
N HIS A 241 2.37 -31.72 -0.40
CA HIS A 241 0.98 -31.88 -0.86
C HIS A 241 0.85 -32.15 -2.36
N THR A 242 1.96 -32.49 -3.03
CA THR A 242 2.00 -32.84 -4.47
C THR A 242 1.36 -31.76 -5.35
N MET A 243 1.75 -30.49 -5.11
CA MET A 243 1.23 -29.34 -5.84
C MET A 243 2.27 -28.68 -6.76
N THR A 244 3.45 -29.26 -6.88
CA THR A 244 4.58 -28.68 -7.63
C THR A 244 4.33 -28.54 -9.13
N ASP A 245 3.42 -29.32 -9.68
CA ASP A 245 2.99 -29.29 -11.08
C ASP A 245 1.90 -28.24 -11.36
N ARG A 246 1.27 -27.68 -10.30
CA ARG A 246 0.14 -26.74 -10.38
C ARG A 246 0.45 -25.36 -9.89
N VAL A 247 1.52 -25.19 -9.12
CA VAL A 247 1.90 -23.91 -8.52
C VAL A 247 3.31 -23.52 -8.94
N ASN A 248 3.42 -22.36 -9.58
CA ASN A 248 4.70 -21.78 -9.99
C ASN A 248 5.06 -20.61 -9.06
N LEU A 249 6.14 -20.74 -8.31
CA LEU A 249 6.75 -19.65 -7.56
C LEU A 249 7.74 -18.94 -8.50
N LEU A 250 7.36 -17.76 -9.00
CA LEU A 250 8.07 -17.05 -10.07
C LEU A 250 9.20 -16.14 -9.54
N GLY A 251 9.31 -16.02 -8.20
CA GLY A 251 10.23 -15.07 -7.61
C GLY A 251 9.80 -13.62 -7.84
N ARG A 252 10.76 -12.72 -7.74
CA ARG A 252 10.53 -11.29 -7.90
C ARG A 252 10.39 -10.94 -9.38
N LEU A 253 9.31 -10.26 -9.72
CA LEU A 253 9.01 -9.76 -11.05
C LEU A 253 9.03 -8.24 -11.05
N ASP A 254 9.42 -7.64 -12.17
CA ASP A 254 9.25 -6.22 -12.43
C ASP A 254 7.78 -5.89 -12.81
N ARG A 255 7.48 -4.59 -12.99
CA ARG A 255 6.11 -4.14 -13.27
C ARG A 255 5.57 -4.63 -14.61
N GLN A 256 6.44 -4.78 -15.61
CA GLN A 256 6.05 -5.27 -16.93
C GLN A 256 5.80 -6.78 -16.90
N GLU A 257 6.64 -7.52 -16.20
CA GLU A 257 6.47 -8.96 -15.97
C GLU A 257 5.20 -9.25 -15.16
N VAL A 258 4.91 -8.45 -14.12
CA VAL A 258 3.64 -8.54 -13.36
C VAL A 258 2.44 -8.28 -14.28
N ARG A 259 2.53 -7.26 -15.15
CA ARG A 259 1.47 -6.98 -16.13
C ARG A 259 1.24 -8.15 -17.06
N HIS A 260 2.31 -8.80 -17.55
CA HIS A 260 2.21 -10.00 -18.39
C HIS A 260 1.58 -11.17 -17.63
N LEU A 261 2.03 -11.44 -16.40
CA LEU A 261 1.47 -12.47 -15.52
C LEU A 261 -0.04 -12.30 -15.32
N LEU A 262 -0.48 -11.07 -15.02
CA LEU A 262 -1.90 -10.77 -14.86
C LEU A 262 -2.66 -10.95 -16.19
N GLY A 263 -2.04 -10.59 -17.32
CA GLY A 263 -2.62 -10.72 -18.66
C GLY A 263 -2.90 -12.17 -19.09
N VAL A 264 -2.17 -13.15 -18.56
CA VAL A 264 -2.38 -14.58 -18.85
C VAL A 264 -3.22 -15.30 -17.79
N SER A 265 -3.71 -14.58 -16.78
CA SER A 265 -4.46 -15.10 -15.64
C SER A 265 -5.96 -14.86 -15.79
N HIS A 266 -6.77 -15.58 -15.00
CA HIS A 266 -8.23 -15.52 -15.05
C HIS A 266 -8.88 -15.02 -13.77
N VAL A 267 -8.22 -15.20 -12.62
CA VAL A 267 -8.67 -14.76 -11.28
C VAL A 267 -7.45 -14.34 -10.47
N PHE A 268 -7.58 -13.26 -9.70
CA PHE A 268 -6.55 -12.79 -8.77
C PHE A 268 -6.93 -13.12 -7.33
N LEU A 269 -5.97 -13.60 -6.54
CA LEU A 269 -6.16 -13.96 -5.12
C LEU A 269 -5.36 -13.05 -4.19
N ALA A 270 -6.04 -12.42 -3.23
CA ALA A 270 -5.45 -11.55 -2.20
C ALA A 270 -5.83 -12.04 -0.79
N PRO A 271 -5.10 -13.02 -0.21
CA PRO A 271 -5.49 -13.70 1.03
C PRO A 271 -5.11 -12.96 2.32
N ALA A 272 -4.49 -11.78 2.23
CA ALA A 272 -3.99 -11.04 3.38
C ALA A 272 -5.15 -10.43 4.20
N ASP A 273 -5.22 -10.75 5.50
CA ASP A 273 -6.19 -10.12 6.41
C ASP A 273 -5.79 -8.66 6.74
N LEU A 274 -4.50 -8.39 6.84
CA LEU A 274 -3.96 -7.06 7.13
C LEU A 274 -3.47 -6.38 5.85
N GLU A 275 -4.35 -6.27 4.86
CA GLU A 275 -4.07 -5.53 3.63
C GLU A 275 -4.56 -4.08 3.77
N SER A 276 -3.63 -3.13 3.73
CA SER A 276 -3.96 -1.71 3.90
C SER A 276 -4.67 -1.11 2.69
N PHE A 277 -4.34 -1.58 1.48
CA PHE A 277 -4.98 -1.12 0.25
C PHE A 277 -5.06 -2.21 -0.82
N GLY A 278 -3.92 -2.84 -1.15
CA GLY A 278 -3.86 -3.92 -2.12
C GLY A 278 -3.59 -3.45 -3.55
N ILE A 279 -2.48 -2.75 -3.79
CA ILE A 279 -2.10 -2.24 -5.13
C ILE A 279 -2.13 -3.35 -6.18
N ALA A 280 -1.60 -4.55 -5.88
CA ALA A 280 -1.60 -5.66 -6.84
C ALA A 280 -3.02 -6.16 -7.17
N ALA A 281 -3.96 -6.11 -6.22
CA ALA A 281 -5.36 -6.41 -6.47
C ALA A 281 -6.03 -5.32 -7.35
N LEU A 282 -5.64 -4.06 -7.15
CA LEU A 282 -6.08 -2.95 -7.98
C LEU A 282 -5.56 -3.09 -9.42
N GLU A 283 -4.30 -3.41 -9.60
CA GLU A 283 -3.67 -3.68 -10.90
C GLU A 283 -4.36 -4.85 -11.61
N ALA A 284 -4.64 -5.93 -10.89
CA ALA A 284 -5.39 -7.08 -11.41
C ALA A 284 -6.82 -6.71 -11.85
N ARG A 285 -7.54 -5.87 -11.07
CA ARG A 285 -8.83 -5.32 -11.47
C ARG A 285 -8.72 -4.52 -12.77
N CYS A 286 -7.71 -3.67 -12.91
CA CYS A 286 -7.50 -2.86 -14.11
C CYS A 286 -7.18 -3.72 -15.36
N VAL A 287 -6.52 -4.86 -15.19
CA VAL A 287 -6.33 -5.87 -16.27
C VAL A 287 -7.66 -6.53 -16.66
N GLY A 288 -8.66 -6.50 -15.77
CA GLY A 288 -9.95 -7.14 -16.00
C GLY A 288 -10.14 -8.47 -15.27
N LEU A 289 -9.31 -8.78 -14.26
CA LEU A 289 -9.47 -10.02 -13.50
C LEU A 289 -10.53 -9.86 -12.40
N PRO A 290 -11.41 -10.85 -12.20
CA PRO A 290 -12.14 -11.00 -10.95
C PRO A 290 -11.16 -11.14 -9.79
N VAL A 291 -11.36 -10.35 -8.71
CA VAL A 291 -10.51 -10.35 -7.52
C VAL A 291 -11.19 -11.10 -6.39
N VAL A 292 -10.54 -12.12 -5.81
CA VAL A 292 -10.98 -12.78 -4.59
C VAL A 292 -10.12 -12.29 -3.43
N ALA A 293 -10.72 -11.60 -2.46
CA ALA A 293 -10.01 -10.93 -1.38
C ALA A 293 -10.76 -11.02 -0.05
N LYS A 294 -10.07 -10.70 1.04
CA LYS A 294 -10.68 -10.54 2.37
C LYS A 294 -11.56 -9.29 2.42
N ALA A 295 -12.76 -9.42 2.98
CA ALA A 295 -13.74 -8.32 3.09
C ALA A 295 -13.25 -7.20 4.02
N ASP A 296 -12.63 -7.55 5.15
CA ASP A 296 -12.12 -6.61 6.16
C ASP A 296 -10.73 -6.06 5.81
N SER A 297 -10.49 -5.75 4.53
CA SER A 297 -9.21 -5.26 4.04
C SER A 297 -9.41 -4.00 3.18
N GLY A 298 -8.33 -3.26 2.94
CA GLY A 298 -8.35 -2.08 2.06
C GLY A 298 -8.70 -2.38 0.60
N VAL A 299 -8.79 -3.64 0.22
CA VAL A 299 -9.26 -4.05 -1.13
C VAL A 299 -10.74 -3.70 -1.33
N SER A 300 -11.54 -3.68 -0.27
CA SER A 300 -12.95 -3.28 -0.31
C SER A 300 -13.19 -1.82 -0.72
N GLU A 301 -12.16 -0.98 -0.73
CA GLU A 301 -12.25 0.41 -1.23
C GLU A 301 -12.57 0.48 -2.74
N PHE A 302 -12.17 -0.54 -3.50
CA PHE A 302 -12.33 -0.56 -4.96
C PHE A 302 -12.90 -1.87 -5.52
N ILE A 303 -13.13 -2.87 -4.67
CA ILE A 303 -13.82 -4.12 -5.03
C ILE A 303 -15.15 -4.19 -4.29
N ARG A 304 -16.24 -4.25 -5.02
CA ARG A 304 -17.58 -4.56 -4.51
C ARG A 304 -17.90 -6.01 -4.81
N HIS A 305 -18.50 -6.70 -3.82
CA HIS A 305 -18.85 -8.11 -3.94
C HIS A 305 -19.75 -8.36 -5.17
N GLU A 306 -19.43 -9.38 -5.94
CA GLU A 306 -20.09 -9.80 -7.20
C GLU A 306 -20.05 -8.80 -8.36
N ARG A 307 -19.41 -7.65 -8.20
CA ARG A 307 -19.28 -6.64 -9.26
C ARG A 307 -17.86 -6.56 -9.83
N GLU A 308 -16.85 -6.34 -9.00
CA GLU A 308 -15.44 -6.33 -9.39
C GLU A 308 -14.70 -7.61 -8.94
N GLY A 309 -15.30 -8.37 -8.02
CA GLY A 309 -14.72 -9.57 -7.45
C GLY A 309 -15.60 -10.20 -6.39
N LEU A 310 -15.03 -11.10 -5.60
CA LEU A 310 -15.71 -11.74 -4.47
C LEU A 310 -14.97 -11.41 -3.18
N LEU A 311 -15.65 -10.73 -2.25
CA LEU A 311 -15.14 -10.42 -0.91
C LEU A 311 -15.55 -11.51 0.05
N CYS A 312 -14.61 -12.02 0.84
CA CYS A 312 -14.71 -13.22 1.67
C CYS A 312 -14.35 -12.95 3.12
N GLY A 313 -15.08 -13.53 4.07
CA GLY A 313 -14.82 -13.40 5.51
C GLY A 313 -13.73 -14.35 6.00
N SER A 314 -13.62 -15.56 5.43
CA SER A 314 -12.70 -16.62 5.84
C SER A 314 -11.84 -17.15 4.69
N ASP A 315 -10.90 -18.04 4.98
CA ASP A 315 -10.12 -18.76 3.96
C ASP A 315 -10.98 -19.82 3.25
N GLU A 316 -11.95 -20.36 3.98
CA GLU A 316 -12.96 -21.28 3.46
C GLU A 316 -13.80 -20.57 2.39
N ASP A 317 -14.35 -19.41 2.71
CA ASP A 317 -15.13 -18.62 1.75
C ASP A 317 -14.30 -18.23 0.52
N MET A 318 -13.01 -17.97 0.68
CA MET A 318 -12.11 -17.72 -0.46
C MET A 318 -11.97 -18.95 -1.35
N ALA A 319 -11.87 -20.14 -0.78
CA ALA A 319 -11.82 -21.39 -1.55
C ALA A 319 -13.15 -21.62 -2.29
N ASP A 320 -14.27 -21.42 -1.63
CA ASP A 320 -15.62 -21.53 -2.21
C ASP A 320 -15.86 -20.49 -3.31
N ALA A 321 -15.34 -19.26 -3.13
CA ALA A 321 -15.35 -18.22 -4.16
C ALA A 321 -14.56 -18.61 -5.42
N VAL A 322 -13.41 -19.28 -5.25
CA VAL A 322 -12.65 -19.83 -6.38
C VAL A 322 -13.45 -20.91 -7.10
N VAL A 323 -14.04 -21.87 -6.37
CA VAL A 323 -14.91 -22.92 -6.93
C VAL A 323 -16.09 -22.30 -7.70
N ARG A 324 -16.74 -21.29 -7.12
CA ARG A 324 -17.84 -20.57 -7.76
C ARG A 324 -17.40 -19.92 -9.07
N LEU A 325 -16.26 -19.24 -9.11
CA LEU A 325 -15.73 -18.62 -10.34
C LEU A 325 -15.29 -19.63 -11.40
N VAL A 326 -14.95 -20.87 -11.02
CA VAL A 326 -14.71 -21.98 -11.96
C VAL A 326 -16.02 -22.40 -12.61
N ARG A 327 -17.01 -22.75 -11.80
CA ARG A 327 -18.27 -23.39 -12.23
C ARG A 327 -19.28 -22.39 -12.84
N ASP A 328 -19.33 -21.17 -12.31
CA ASP A 328 -20.15 -20.09 -12.84
C ASP A 328 -19.35 -19.23 -13.82
N ARG A 329 -19.27 -19.72 -15.06
CA ARG A 329 -18.56 -19.02 -16.14
C ARG A 329 -19.18 -17.66 -16.45
N GLU A 330 -20.49 -17.52 -16.34
CA GLU A 330 -21.20 -16.26 -16.62
C GLU A 330 -20.85 -15.20 -15.59
N LEU A 331 -20.86 -15.53 -14.29
CA LEU A 331 -20.42 -14.63 -13.24
C LEU A 331 -18.98 -14.18 -13.48
N ARG A 332 -18.07 -15.12 -13.74
CA ARG A 332 -16.65 -14.81 -14.00
C ARG A 332 -16.50 -13.86 -15.19
N GLN A 333 -17.16 -14.13 -16.30
CA GLN A 333 -17.11 -13.30 -17.51
C GLN A 333 -17.76 -11.93 -17.32
N ARG A 334 -18.89 -11.85 -16.60
CA ARG A 334 -19.56 -10.60 -16.27
C ARG A 334 -18.66 -9.69 -15.44
N ILE A 335 -18.03 -10.23 -14.38
CA ILE A 335 -17.08 -9.48 -13.54
C ILE A 335 -15.89 -9.03 -14.40
N ALA A 336 -15.32 -9.92 -15.19
CA ALA A 336 -14.17 -9.60 -16.02
C ALA A 336 -14.49 -8.53 -17.09
N ALA A 337 -15.67 -8.58 -17.71
CA ALA A 337 -16.12 -7.57 -18.65
C ALA A 337 -16.33 -6.21 -17.96
N HIS A 338 -17.00 -6.21 -16.78
CA HIS A 338 -17.16 -4.99 -15.97
C HIS A 338 -15.80 -4.35 -15.64
N ASN A 339 -14.83 -5.12 -15.14
CA ASN A 339 -13.51 -4.63 -14.75
C ASN A 339 -12.71 -4.02 -15.92
N ARG A 340 -12.93 -4.48 -17.16
CA ARG A 340 -12.29 -3.92 -18.36
C ARG A 340 -12.96 -2.65 -18.87
N THR A 341 -14.28 -2.53 -18.71
CA THR A 341 -15.08 -1.46 -19.33
C THR A 341 -15.37 -0.30 -18.40
N VAL A 342 -15.41 -0.56 -17.09
CA VAL A 342 -15.72 0.46 -16.07
C VAL A 342 -14.45 0.97 -15.42
N ASP A 343 -14.27 2.28 -15.45
CA ASP A 343 -13.11 2.93 -14.88
C ASP A 343 -12.98 2.67 -13.38
N CYS A 344 -11.72 2.54 -12.95
CA CYS A 344 -11.40 2.39 -11.55
C CYS A 344 -11.61 3.72 -10.80
N PRO A 345 -12.28 3.72 -9.64
CA PRO A 345 -12.55 4.95 -8.88
C PRO A 345 -11.30 5.61 -8.27
N VAL A 346 -10.14 4.95 -8.35
CA VAL A 346 -8.88 5.37 -7.69
C VAL A 346 -7.77 5.68 -8.70
N GLY A 347 -8.09 6.48 -9.71
CA GLY A 347 -7.12 6.97 -10.70
C GLY A 347 -6.23 8.10 -10.16
N TRP A 348 -5.06 8.29 -10.79
CA TRP A 348 -4.09 9.31 -10.39
C TRP A 348 -4.64 10.73 -10.42
N GLY A 349 -5.48 11.10 -11.39
CA GLY A 349 -6.05 12.45 -11.48
C GLY A 349 -6.83 12.87 -10.23
N ALA A 350 -7.73 12.00 -9.76
CA ALA A 350 -8.49 12.24 -8.55
C ALA A 350 -7.61 12.24 -7.28
N LEU A 351 -6.58 11.38 -7.23
CA LEU A 351 -5.64 11.35 -6.12
C LEU A 351 -4.82 12.64 -6.04
N LEU A 352 -4.28 13.14 -7.15
CA LEU A 352 -3.51 14.38 -7.18
C LEU A 352 -4.35 15.55 -6.66
N GLN A 353 -5.58 15.73 -7.12
CA GLN A 353 -6.49 16.77 -6.62
C GLN A 353 -6.75 16.66 -5.11
N ARG A 354 -6.98 15.44 -4.60
CA ARG A 354 -7.16 15.20 -3.15
C ARG A 354 -5.89 15.49 -2.36
N THR A 355 -4.73 15.19 -2.93
CA THR A 355 -3.42 15.45 -2.31
C THR A 355 -3.15 16.94 -2.23
N ASP A 356 -3.45 17.70 -3.27
CA ASP A 356 -3.33 19.17 -3.27
C ASP A 356 -4.26 19.81 -2.23
N ALA A 357 -5.50 19.33 -2.12
CA ALA A 357 -6.42 19.77 -1.07
C ALA A 357 -5.93 19.40 0.35
N ALA A 358 -5.21 18.29 0.49
CA ALA A 358 -4.59 17.91 1.76
C ALA A 358 -3.37 18.81 2.08
N TYR A 359 -2.57 19.19 1.10
CA TYR A 359 -1.49 20.18 1.28
C TYR A 359 -2.03 21.54 1.70
N ALA A 360 -3.08 22.04 1.05
CA ALA A 360 -3.74 23.29 1.46
C ALA A 360 -4.23 23.21 2.92
N SER A 361 -4.79 22.06 3.31
CA SER A 361 -5.22 21.84 4.71
C SER A 361 -4.04 21.80 5.68
N ALA A 362 -2.89 21.26 5.28
CA ALA A 362 -1.67 21.27 6.11
C ALA A 362 -1.16 22.70 6.32
N CYS A 363 -1.19 23.55 5.29
CA CYS A 363 -0.84 24.95 5.40
C CYS A 363 -1.76 25.70 6.38
N LEU A 364 -3.07 25.48 6.30
CA LEU A 364 -4.05 26.08 7.21
C LEU A 364 -3.87 25.59 8.66
N ALA A 365 -3.65 24.30 8.87
CA ALA A 365 -3.41 23.72 10.20
C ALA A 365 -2.14 24.31 10.84
N GLN A 366 -1.07 24.49 10.06
CA GLN A 366 0.18 25.07 10.53
C GLN A 366 0.00 26.57 10.91
N ALA A 367 -0.71 27.34 10.08
CA ALA A 367 -1.00 28.76 10.36
C ALA A 367 -1.84 28.91 11.65
N ALA A 368 -2.87 28.10 11.85
CA ALA A 368 -3.68 28.09 13.07
C ALA A 368 -2.85 27.71 14.31
N GLY A 369 -1.95 26.73 14.18
CA GLY A 369 -1.04 26.32 15.26
C GLY A 369 -0.04 27.44 15.65
N ALA A 370 0.42 28.24 14.70
CA ALA A 370 1.30 29.39 14.94
C ALA A 370 0.56 30.50 15.68
N GLN A 371 -0.68 30.82 15.30
CA GLN A 371 -1.52 31.83 15.97
C GLN A 371 -1.84 31.42 17.41
N ALA A 372 -2.16 30.15 17.68
CA ALA A 372 -2.42 29.65 19.01
C ALA A 372 -1.19 29.75 19.94
N LYS A 373 0.01 29.62 19.41
CA LYS A 373 1.27 29.81 20.17
C LYS A 373 1.57 31.29 20.44
N SER A 374 1.30 32.18 19.51
CA SER A 374 1.53 33.66 19.66
C SER A 374 0.52 34.33 20.60
N GLY A 375 -0.72 33.81 20.69
CA GLY A 375 -1.73 34.29 21.63
C GLY A 375 -1.52 33.87 23.09
N ARG A 376 -0.58 32.96 23.37
CA ARG A 376 -0.15 32.56 24.73
C ARG A 376 1.11 33.29 25.16
N VAL A 377 1.10 34.64 25.13
CA VAL A 377 2.12 35.41 25.85
C VAL A 377 1.76 35.36 27.33
N PRO A 378 2.63 34.86 28.25
CA PRO A 378 2.31 34.95 29.66
C PRO A 378 2.34 36.40 30.09
N GLU A 379 1.24 36.91 30.64
CA GLU A 379 1.24 38.03 31.57
C GLU A 379 2.09 37.64 32.79
N ARG A 380 3.37 37.81 32.71
CA ARG A 380 4.25 37.86 33.87
C ARG A 380 4.91 39.23 33.90
N GLN A 381 4.60 39.93 35.00
CA GLN A 381 5.20 41.17 35.54
C GLN A 381 4.48 42.47 35.22
N ARG A 382 3.45 42.74 36.00
CA ARG A 382 3.26 44.06 36.62
C ARG A 382 2.71 43.85 38.01
N SER A 383 3.59 43.84 39.00
CA SER A 383 3.40 44.37 40.35
C SER A 383 4.77 44.41 41.01
#